data_54ca0c50b4555205a3643c445dd74c72
#
_entry.id   54ca0c50b4555205a3643c445dd74c72
#
_cell.length_a   1.000
_cell.length_b   1.000
_cell.length_c   1.000
_cell.angle_alpha   90.00
_cell.angle_beta   90.00
_cell.angle_gamma   90.00
#
_symmetry.space_group_name_H-M   'P 1'
#
loop_
_entity.id
_entity.type
_entity.pdbx_description
1 polymer ?
#
loop_
_entity_poly.entity_id
_entity_poly.type
_entity_poly.pdbx_seq_one_letter_code
_entity_poly.pdbx_strand_id
1 'polypeptide(L)'
;MMKKINTEIIPVIHMINENQVLTNVETCLSCGIEKVFIINHQTTSEELIKCAKRVKDTYPTLWVGVNMLDKYVEDAILYEFGFDGLWCDQSIKLEDYKHRNFKGMLFTGLAFKYQPQPKDIELACKESILTSDVSTTSGPGTGKAADINKILELRKHLGEHPMAIASGVSVDNN
;
A
#
# COMPACT_ATOMS: atom_id res chain seq x y z
N MET A 1 -3.88 25.95 -16.07
CA MET A 1 -3.60 25.99 -14.61
C MET A 1 -3.33 24.57 -14.18
N MET A 2 -2.11 24.21 -13.83
CA MET A 2 -1.79 22.87 -13.35
C MET A 2 -2.49 22.66 -11.99
N LYS A 3 -3.36 21.64 -11.89
CA LYS A 3 -4.00 21.25 -10.64
C LYS A 3 -2.89 20.82 -9.67
N LYS A 4 -2.79 21.42 -8.50
CA LYS A 4 -1.81 21.03 -7.49
C LYS A 4 -2.09 19.58 -7.10
N ILE A 5 -1.22 18.68 -7.49
CA ILE A 5 -1.30 17.27 -7.08
C ILE A 5 -0.95 17.27 -5.59
N ASN A 6 -1.89 16.86 -4.76
CA ASN A 6 -1.64 16.70 -3.34
C ASN A 6 -0.93 15.36 -3.14
N THR A 7 0.39 15.40 -3.04
CA THR A 7 1.21 14.20 -2.79
C THR A 7 1.35 14.00 -1.28
N GLU A 8 1.09 12.81 -0.81
CA GLU A 8 1.24 12.40 0.58
C GLU A 8 2.32 11.33 0.69
N ILE A 9 3.17 11.41 1.71
CA ILE A 9 4.17 10.39 2.00
C ILE A 9 3.67 9.54 3.15
N ILE A 10 3.55 8.22 2.92
CA ILE A 10 3.16 7.25 3.94
C ILE A 10 4.37 6.32 4.17
N PRO A 11 5.07 6.43 5.30
CA PRO A 11 6.18 5.54 5.63
C PRO A 11 5.75 4.09 5.72
N VAL A 12 6.60 3.18 5.25
CA VAL A 12 6.43 1.73 5.37
C VAL A 12 7.41 1.20 6.42
N ILE A 13 6.88 0.77 7.56
CA ILE A 13 7.66 0.23 8.67
C ILE A 13 7.80 -1.28 8.49
N HIS A 14 9.02 -1.74 8.22
CA HIS A 14 9.36 -3.16 8.13
C HIS A 14 9.45 -3.73 9.54
N MET A 15 8.47 -4.56 9.91
CA MET A 15 8.37 -5.11 11.24
C MET A 15 9.48 -6.14 11.51
N ILE A 16 10.26 -5.90 12.56
CA ILE A 16 11.20 -6.85 13.14
C ILE A 16 10.64 -7.36 14.47
N ASN A 17 10.10 -6.45 15.29
CA ASN A 17 9.40 -6.73 16.54
C ASN A 17 8.53 -5.53 16.93
N GLU A 18 7.64 -5.73 17.91
CA GLU A 18 6.68 -4.71 18.36
C GLU A 18 7.35 -3.42 18.87
N ASN A 19 8.41 -3.54 19.67
CA ASN A 19 9.08 -2.37 20.23
C ASN A 19 9.72 -1.49 19.14
N GLN A 20 10.35 -2.11 18.15
CA GLN A 20 10.91 -1.38 16.99
C GLN A 20 9.81 -0.65 16.20
N VAL A 21 8.65 -1.29 16.00
CA VAL A 21 7.51 -0.66 15.32
C VAL A 21 7.02 0.56 16.11
N LEU A 22 6.81 0.43 17.43
CA LEU A 22 6.36 1.55 18.28
C LEU A 22 7.36 2.73 18.22
N THR A 23 8.66 2.45 18.34
CA THR A 23 9.70 3.49 18.24
C THR A 23 9.68 4.19 16.88
N ASN A 24 9.49 3.45 15.78
CA ASN A 24 9.40 4.04 14.45
C ASN A 24 8.12 4.87 14.27
N VAL A 25 6.99 4.43 14.85
CA VAL A 25 5.74 5.20 14.86
C VAL A 25 5.93 6.51 15.64
N GLU A 26 6.56 6.49 16.81
CA GLU A 26 6.88 7.70 17.58
C GLU A 26 7.73 8.68 16.77
N THR A 27 8.72 8.15 16.05
CA THR A 27 9.55 8.96 15.14
C THR A 27 8.71 9.59 14.03
N CYS A 28 7.83 8.84 13.39
CA CYS A 28 6.90 9.35 12.36
C CYS A 28 6.02 10.48 12.93
N LEU A 29 5.40 10.25 14.09
CA LEU A 29 4.55 11.24 14.76
C LEU A 29 5.32 12.52 15.12
N SER A 30 6.56 12.40 15.60
CA SER A 30 7.42 13.55 15.91
C SER A 30 7.77 14.40 14.68
N CYS A 31 7.70 13.79 13.48
CA CYS A 31 7.88 14.46 12.19
C CYS A 31 6.55 14.98 11.59
N GLY A 32 5.43 14.89 12.31
CA GLY A 32 4.10 15.32 11.82
C GLY A 32 3.47 14.35 10.83
N ILE A 33 3.92 13.11 10.78
CA ILE A 33 3.35 12.05 9.93
C ILE A 33 2.20 11.37 10.68
N GLU A 34 1.03 11.35 10.06
CA GLU A 34 -0.21 10.83 10.66
C GLU A 34 -0.67 9.50 10.04
N LYS A 35 0.10 8.95 9.09
CA LYS A 35 -0.22 7.68 8.41
C LYS A 35 1.03 6.81 8.28
N VAL A 36 0.89 5.51 8.54
CA VAL A 36 1.96 4.52 8.36
C VAL A 36 1.41 3.22 7.79
N PHE A 37 2.23 2.52 7.02
CA PHE A 37 2.05 1.09 6.74
C PHE A 37 3.02 0.27 7.61
N ILE A 38 2.57 -0.89 8.08
CA ILE A 38 3.41 -1.90 8.74
C ILE A 38 3.41 -3.15 7.86
N ILE A 39 4.59 -3.69 7.59
CA ILE A 39 4.77 -4.82 6.66
C ILE A 39 5.59 -5.93 7.32
N ASN A 40 5.17 -7.19 7.11
CA ASN A 40 5.88 -8.37 7.61
C ASN A 40 6.84 -8.93 6.55
N HIS A 41 8.15 -8.86 6.80
CA HIS A 41 9.16 -9.57 6.00
C HIS A 41 9.74 -10.79 6.73
N GLN A 42 9.82 -10.73 8.05
CA GLN A 42 10.46 -11.73 8.91
C GLN A 42 9.53 -12.26 9.99
N THR A 43 8.29 -11.81 9.99
CA THR A 43 7.24 -12.17 10.98
C THR A 43 6.02 -12.72 10.25
N THR A 44 5.10 -13.33 10.98
CA THR A 44 3.83 -13.84 10.44
C THR A 44 2.77 -12.74 10.34
N SER A 45 1.73 -12.97 9.53
CA SER A 45 0.57 -12.06 9.48
C SER A 45 -0.13 -11.95 10.84
N GLU A 46 -0.17 -13.01 11.63
CA GLU A 46 -0.76 -13.01 12.96
C GLU A 46 0.01 -12.07 13.92
N GLU A 47 1.34 -12.10 13.88
CA GLU A 47 2.18 -11.18 14.65
C GLU A 47 2.04 -9.74 14.17
N LEU A 48 1.99 -9.52 12.85
CA LEU A 48 1.75 -8.21 12.24
C LEU A 48 0.42 -7.62 12.70
N ILE A 49 -0.67 -8.39 12.65
CA ILE A 49 -2.01 -7.97 13.07
C ILE A 49 -2.01 -7.59 14.55
N LYS A 50 -1.39 -8.42 15.40
CA LYS A 50 -1.28 -8.13 16.84
C LYS A 50 -0.52 -6.84 17.09
N CYS A 51 0.60 -6.64 16.41
CA CYS A 51 1.41 -5.43 16.52
C CYS A 51 0.63 -4.19 16.05
N ALA A 52 -0.01 -4.27 14.88
CA ALA A 52 -0.79 -3.15 14.33
C ALA A 52 -1.99 -2.78 15.22
N LYS A 53 -2.66 -3.75 15.85
CA LYS A 53 -3.69 -3.50 16.88
C LYS A 53 -3.10 -2.74 18.07
N ARG A 54 -1.93 -3.18 18.56
CA ARG A 54 -1.24 -2.48 19.66
C ARG A 54 -0.90 -1.04 19.30
N VAL A 55 -0.48 -0.78 18.05
CA VAL A 55 -0.23 0.58 17.56
C VAL A 55 -1.52 1.40 17.57
N LYS A 56 -2.64 0.87 17.06
CA LYS A 56 -3.95 1.56 17.07
C LYS A 56 -4.45 1.84 18.49
N ASP A 57 -4.28 0.90 19.43
CA ASP A 57 -4.66 1.09 20.82
C ASP A 57 -3.83 2.20 21.49
N THR A 58 -2.55 2.31 21.15
CA THR A 58 -1.63 3.32 21.70
C THR A 58 -1.83 4.69 21.05
N TYR A 59 -2.11 4.72 19.74
CA TYR A 59 -2.27 5.94 18.93
C TYR A 59 -3.57 5.89 18.12
N PRO A 60 -4.75 6.08 18.75
CA PRO A 60 -6.06 5.87 18.12
C PRO A 60 -6.33 6.74 16.89
N THR A 61 -5.71 7.93 16.82
CA THR A 61 -5.86 8.87 15.69
C THR A 61 -4.92 8.59 14.51
N LEU A 62 -3.89 7.77 14.73
CA LEU A 62 -2.96 7.40 13.67
C LEU A 62 -3.68 6.52 12.64
N TRP A 63 -3.56 6.85 11.36
CA TRP A 63 -3.98 5.98 10.28
C TRP A 63 -2.97 4.83 10.12
N VAL A 64 -3.42 3.59 10.23
CA VAL A 64 -2.57 2.40 10.18
C VAL A 64 -3.04 1.48 9.06
N GLY A 65 -2.17 1.27 8.08
CA GLY A 65 -2.32 0.24 7.07
C GLY A 65 -1.38 -0.95 7.34
N VAL A 66 -1.72 -2.11 6.80
CA VAL A 66 -0.91 -3.33 6.88
C VAL A 66 -0.65 -3.92 5.49
N ASN A 67 0.52 -4.55 5.31
CA ASN A 67 0.82 -5.38 4.14
C ASN A 67 1.26 -6.77 4.63
N MET A 68 0.48 -7.80 4.30
CA MET A 68 0.70 -9.19 4.69
C MET A 68 1.35 -9.95 3.53
N LEU A 69 2.69 -10.02 3.50
CA LEU A 69 3.44 -10.64 2.41
C LEU A 69 3.33 -12.16 2.35
N ASP A 70 2.95 -12.81 3.44
CA ASP A 70 2.74 -14.26 3.56
C ASP A 70 1.29 -14.68 3.24
N LYS A 71 0.42 -13.76 2.84
CA LYS A 71 -0.96 -14.04 2.43
C LYS A 71 -1.20 -13.68 0.96
N TYR A 72 -2.02 -14.48 0.30
CA TYR A 72 -2.60 -14.07 -0.98
C TYR A 72 -3.63 -12.97 -0.77
N VAL A 73 -3.81 -12.13 -1.78
CA VAL A 73 -4.75 -11.00 -1.70
C VAL A 73 -6.19 -11.48 -1.43
N GLU A 74 -6.59 -12.59 -2.03
CA GLU A 74 -7.90 -13.20 -1.87
C GLU A 74 -8.17 -13.60 -0.41
N ASP A 75 -7.16 -14.05 0.32
CA ASP A 75 -7.25 -14.38 1.73
C ASP A 75 -7.23 -13.12 2.60
N ALA A 76 -6.31 -12.18 2.29
CA ALA A 76 -6.12 -10.97 3.09
C ALA A 76 -7.38 -10.10 3.15
N ILE A 77 -8.13 -9.96 2.05
CA ILE A 77 -9.33 -9.14 1.98
C ILE A 77 -10.54 -9.72 2.72
N LEU A 78 -10.49 -11.00 3.11
CA LEU A 78 -11.58 -11.64 3.86
C LEU A 78 -11.52 -11.35 5.37
N TYR A 79 -10.41 -10.82 5.86
CA TYR A 79 -10.30 -10.49 7.27
C TYR A 79 -11.02 -9.18 7.60
N GLU A 80 -11.79 -9.17 8.69
CA GLU A 80 -12.30 -7.96 9.32
C GLU A 80 -11.26 -7.44 10.32
N PHE A 81 -10.43 -6.50 9.84
CA PHE A 81 -9.51 -5.79 10.73
C PHE A 81 -10.03 -4.38 11.01
N GLY A 82 -9.80 -3.91 12.22
CA GLY A 82 -10.01 -2.50 12.58
C GLY A 82 -8.88 -1.58 12.08
N PHE A 83 -8.24 -1.91 10.95
CA PHE A 83 -7.19 -1.09 10.33
C PHE A 83 -7.78 -0.18 9.25
N ASP A 84 -7.06 0.91 8.99
CA ASP A 84 -7.50 1.93 8.06
C ASP A 84 -7.13 1.58 6.61
N GLY A 85 -6.09 0.76 6.41
CA GLY A 85 -5.63 0.34 5.07
C GLY A 85 -5.13 -1.10 5.01
N LEU A 86 -5.32 -1.72 3.85
CA LEU A 86 -4.72 -3.00 3.48
C LEU A 86 -3.98 -2.81 2.15
N TRP A 87 -2.71 -3.20 2.12
CA TRP A 87 -1.92 -3.20 0.90
C TRP A 87 -1.59 -4.64 0.50
N CYS A 88 -1.85 -4.96 -0.76
CA CYS A 88 -1.48 -6.21 -1.40
C CYS A 88 -0.63 -5.92 -2.64
N ASP A 89 0.49 -6.63 -2.80
CA ASP A 89 1.39 -6.47 -3.95
C ASP A 89 0.75 -6.99 -5.25
N GLN A 90 -0.24 -7.90 -5.14
CA GLN A 90 -0.98 -8.44 -6.27
C GLN A 90 -2.14 -7.52 -6.67
N SER A 91 -2.58 -7.67 -7.93
CA SER A 91 -3.90 -7.21 -8.37
C SER A 91 -4.98 -8.18 -7.87
N ILE A 92 -6.20 -7.69 -7.72
CA ILE A 92 -7.35 -8.49 -7.30
C ILE A 92 -8.37 -8.59 -8.42
N LYS A 93 -9.06 -9.72 -8.54
CA LYS A 93 -10.16 -9.88 -9.48
C LYS A 93 -11.43 -9.20 -8.96
N LEU A 94 -12.27 -8.73 -9.87
CA LEU A 94 -13.52 -8.05 -9.52
C LEU A 94 -14.47 -8.92 -8.68
N GLU A 95 -14.45 -10.23 -8.91
CA GLU A 95 -15.25 -11.20 -8.16
C GLU A 95 -14.83 -11.21 -6.68
N ASP A 96 -13.53 -11.38 -6.42
CA ASP A 96 -12.97 -11.41 -5.07
C ASP A 96 -13.17 -10.07 -4.36
N TYR A 97 -12.95 -8.94 -5.08
CA TYR A 97 -13.19 -7.61 -4.55
C TYR A 97 -14.62 -7.38 -4.04
N LYS A 98 -15.63 -7.92 -4.74
CA LYS A 98 -17.03 -7.83 -4.33
C LYS A 98 -17.34 -8.61 -3.06
N HIS A 99 -16.58 -9.65 -2.77
CA HIS A 99 -16.74 -10.50 -1.58
C HIS A 99 -15.83 -10.10 -0.42
N ARG A 100 -15.11 -8.97 -0.52
CA ARG A 100 -14.22 -8.50 0.55
C ARG A 100 -14.99 -8.19 1.83
N ASN A 101 -14.44 -8.59 2.97
CA ASN A 101 -14.89 -8.19 4.30
C ASN A 101 -14.15 -6.94 4.81
N PHE A 102 -12.93 -6.72 4.35
CA PHE A 102 -12.14 -5.53 4.70
C PHE A 102 -12.85 -4.25 4.27
N LYS A 103 -13.01 -3.28 5.17
CA LYS A 103 -13.76 -2.02 4.97
C LYS A 103 -12.89 -0.78 4.86
N GLY A 104 -11.58 -0.88 5.16
CA GLY A 104 -10.63 0.22 4.99
C GLY A 104 -10.24 0.44 3.53
N MET A 105 -9.26 1.32 3.30
CA MET A 105 -8.72 1.60 1.97
C MET A 105 -7.89 0.42 1.47
N LEU A 106 -8.22 -0.07 0.28
CA LEU A 106 -7.50 -1.17 -0.37
C LEU A 106 -6.51 -0.64 -1.41
N PHE A 107 -5.24 -0.94 -1.19
CA PHE A 107 -4.12 -0.66 -2.09
C PHE A 107 -3.75 -1.96 -2.81
N THR A 108 -3.85 -2.01 -4.14
CA THR A 108 -3.49 -3.22 -4.89
C THR A 108 -2.43 -2.94 -5.94
N GLY A 109 -1.62 -3.96 -6.24
CA GLY A 109 -0.54 -3.86 -7.20
C GLY A 109 -1.04 -3.69 -8.63
N LEU A 110 -0.48 -2.68 -9.32
CA LEU A 110 -0.67 -2.44 -10.76
C LEU A 110 0.71 -2.35 -11.41
N ALA A 111 1.05 -3.32 -12.24
CA ALA A 111 2.40 -3.47 -12.77
C ALA A 111 3.48 -3.40 -11.66
N PHE A 112 3.21 -4.05 -10.55
CA PHE A 112 4.05 -4.03 -9.35
C PHE A 112 5.25 -4.97 -9.50
N LYS A 113 6.37 -4.67 -8.83
CA LYS A 113 7.58 -5.52 -8.85
C LYS A 113 7.25 -6.94 -8.39
N TYR A 114 7.97 -7.92 -8.96
CA TYR A 114 7.85 -9.34 -8.64
C TYR A 114 6.47 -9.96 -8.95
N GLN A 115 5.55 -9.19 -9.55
CA GLN A 115 4.27 -9.66 -10.04
C GLN A 115 4.30 -9.81 -11.56
N PRO A 116 3.43 -10.66 -12.15
CA PRO A 116 3.26 -10.71 -13.59
C PRO A 116 2.95 -9.33 -14.16
N GLN A 117 3.74 -8.89 -15.14
CA GLN A 117 3.51 -7.59 -15.77
C GLN A 117 2.33 -7.67 -16.76
N PRO A 118 1.40 -6.71 -16.74
CA PRO A 118 0.26 -6.72 -17.66
C PRO A 118 0.73 -6.57 -19.10
N LYS A 119 0.12 -7.36 -20.01
CA LYS A 119 0.35 -7.24 -21.45
C LYS A 119 -0.37 -6.03 -22.06
N ASP A 120 -1.47 -5.63 -21.45
CA ASP A 120 -2.31 -4.49 -21.83
C ASP A 120 -2.46 -3.58 -20.59
N ILE A 121 -1.73 -2.47 -20.59
CA ILE A 121 -1.70 -1.50 -19.50
C ILE A 121 -3.04 -0.77 -19.37
N GLU A 122 -3.71 -0.46 -20.49
CA GLU A 122 -5.00 0.23 -20.46
C GLU A 122 -6.07 -0.64 -19.80
N LEU A 123 -6.13 -1.93 -20.18
CA LEU A 123 -7.06 -2.87 -19.58
C LEU A 123 -6.76 -3.08 -18.08
N ALA A 124 -5.49 -3.26 -17.72
CA ALA A 124 -5.08 -3.43 -16.32
C ALA A 124 -5.43 -2.21 -15.45
N CYS A 125 -5.30 -1.00 -15.98
CA CYS A 125 -5.73 0.23 -15.29
C CYS A 125 -7.25 0.26 -15.10
N LYS A 126 -8.03 -0.10 -16.13
CA LYS A 126 -9.50 -0.17 -16.03
C LYS A 126 -9.96 -1.18 -14.97
N GLU A 127 -9.33 -2.34 -14.92
CA GLU A 127 -9.61 -3.35 -13.90
C GLU A 127 -9.22 -2.85 -12.50
N SER A 128 -8.04 -2.24 -12.35
CA SER A 128 -7.57 -1.70 -11.07
C SER A 128 -8.50 -0.61 -10.52
N ILE A 129 -9.03 0.29 -11.35
CA ILE A 129 -10.03 1.30 -10.95
C ILE A 129 -11.28 0.66 -10.32
N LEU A 130 -11.67 -0.52 -10.79
CA LEU A 130 -12.86 -1.23 -10.31
C LEU A 130 -12.59 -2.07 -9.05
N THR A 131 -11.33 -2.36 -8.74
CA THR A 131 -10.94 -3.36 -7.75
C THR A 131 -10.00 -2.85 -6.66
N SER A 132 -9.70 -1.56 -6.64
CA SER A 132 -8.89 -0.93 -5.61
C SER A 132 -9.36 0.49 -5.28
N ASP A 133 -9.06 0.95 -4.09
CA ASP A 133 -9.22 2.35 -3.73
C ASP A 133 -7.98 3.16 -4.14
N VAL A 134 -6.81 2.51 -4.20
CA VAL A 134 -5.53 3.08 -4.65
C VAL A 134 -4.76 2.05 -5.46
N SER A 135 -4.46 2.36 -6.73
CA SER A 135 -3.59 1.54 -7.57
C SER A 135 -2.12 1.77 -7.19
N THR A 136 -1.41 0.72 -6.79
CA THR A 136 -0.01 0.84 -6.32
C THR A 136 0.96 0.28 -7.35
N THR A 137 1.94 1.09 -7.78
CA THR A 137 3.02 0.64 -8.65
C THR A 137 4.38 0.77 -7.98
N SER A 138 5.42 0.22 -8.60
CA SER A 138 6.78 0.26 -8.06
C SER A 138 7.84 0.31 -9.17
N GLY A 139 9.09 0.55 -8.79
CA GLY A 139 10.24 0.30 -9.63
C GLY A 139 10.46 -1.21 -9.87
N PRO A 140 11.52 -1.59 -10.60
CA PRO A 140 11.79 -2.98 -10.97
C PRO A 140 12.21 -3.88 -9.80
N GLY A 141 12.54 -3.31 -8.66
CA GLY A 141 12.98 -4.04 -7.47
C GLY A 141 12.95 -3.21 -6.21
N THR A 142 13.18 -3.83 -5.07
CA THR A 142 13.23 -3.14 -3.77
C THR A 142 14.34 -2.07 -3.77
N GLY A 143 14.03 -0.86 -3.32
CA GLY A 143 14.96 0.28 -3.32
C GLY A 143 15.22 0.88 -4.71
N LYS A 144 14.59 0.40 -5.78
CA LYS A 144 14.71 0.95 -7.14
C LYS A 144 13.55 1.88 -7.43
N ALA A 145 13.85 3.09 -7.90
CA ALA A 145 12.83 4.06 -8.31
C ALA A 145 12.01 3.54 -9.50
N ALA A 146 10.74 3.91 -9.54
CA ALA A 146 9.89 3.63 -10.68
C ALA A 146 10.30 4.49 -11.89
N ASP A 147 10.22 3.92 -13.10
CA ASP A 147 10.46 4.66 -14.34
C ASP A 147 9.37 5.72 -14.51
N ILE A 148 9.79 6.96 -14.78
CA ILE A 148 8.88 8.08 -14.98
C ILE A 148 7.93 7.85 -16.17
N ASN A 149 8.38 7.20 -17.25
CA ASN A 149 7.54 6.89 -18.39
C ASN A 149 6.44 5.90 -18.02
N LYS A 150 6.75 4.89 -17.20
CA LYS A 150 5.76 3.97 -16.63
C LYS A 150 4.73 4.72 -15.77
N ILE A 151 5.18 5.64 -14.90
CA ILE A 151 4.28 6.44 -14.07
C ILE A 151 3.33 7.29 -14.92
N LEU A 152 3.86 7.96 -15.95
CA LEU A 152 3.08 8.80 -16.86
C LEU A 152 2.07 7.98 -17.67
N GLU A 153 2.45 6.80 -18.15
CA GLU A 153 1.57 5.89 -18.87
C GLU A 153 0.42 5.39 -17.98
N LEU A 154 0.73 4.92 -16.76
CA LEU A 154 -0.29 4.52 -15.79
C LEU A 154 -1.22 5.68 -15.46
N ARG A 155 -0.68 6.87 -15.18
CA ARG A 155 -1.48 8.06 -14.86
C ARG A 155 -2.42 8.44 -15.99
N LYS A 156 -1.98 8.32 -17.24
CA LYS A 156 -2.80 8.57 -18.43
C LYS A 156 -4.07 7.71 -18.44
N HIS A 157 -3.97 6.43 -18.09
CA HIS A 157 -5.10 5.48 -18.11
C HIS A 157 -5.90 5.47 -16.80
N LEU A 158 -5.27 5.75 -15.64
CA LEU A 158 -5.95 5.87 -14.36
C LEU A 158 -6.74 7.19 -14.21
N GLY A 159 -6.40 8.22 -14.97
CA GLY A 159 -7.05 9.54 -14.87
C GLY A 159 -6.92 10.14 -13.46
N GLU A 160 -8.02 10.38 -12.76
CA GLU A 160 -8.06 10.93 -11.40
C GLU A 160 -8.06 9.83 -10.31
N HIS A 161 -8.08 8.54 -10.67
CA HIS A 161 -8.04 7.46 -9.69
C HIS A 161 -6.76 7.54 -8.85
N PRO A 162 -6.82 7.38 -7.51
CA PRO A 162 -5.65 7.45 -6.65
C PRO A 162 -4.56 6.45 -7.06
N MET A 163 -3.31 6.90 -7.08
CA MET A 163 -2.16 6.06 -7.41
C MET A 163 -1.06 6.28 -6.39
N ALA A 164 -0.52 5.19 -5.85
CA ALA A 164 0.66 5.19 -5.00
C ALA A 164 1.88 4.65 -5.75
N ILE A 165 3.05 5.19 -5.42
CA ILE A 165 4.34 4.71 -5.93
C ILE A 165 5.13 4.20 -4.73
N ALA A 166 5.44 2.92 -4.74
CA ALA A 166 6.18 2.26 -3.67
C ALA A 166 7.61 1.93 -4.11
N SER A 167 8.54 1.99 -3.15
CA SER A 167 9.95 1.68 -3.35
C SER A 167 10.76 2.75 -4.09
N GLY A 168 11.99 2.96 -3.64
CA GLY A 168 12.95 3.87 -4.27
C GLY A 168 12.60 5.36 -4.21
N VAL A 169 11.65 5.75 -3.38
CA VAL A 169 11.35 7.18 -3.13
C VAL A 169 12.45 7.78 -2.26
N SER A 170 12.96 8.92 -2.66
CA SER A 170 14.00 9.67 -1.97
C SER A 170 13.73 11.17 -2.05
N VAL A 171 14.54 11.97 -1.36
CA VAL A 171 14.44 13.44 -1.42
C VAL A 171 14.73 14.01 -2.81
N ASP A 172 15.40 13.25 -3.67
CA ASP A 172 15.80 13.68 -5.00
C ASP A 172 14.73 13.36 -6.08
N ASN A 173 13.74 12.52 -5.77
CA ASN A 173 12.74 12.04 -6.74
C ASN A 173 11.28 12.04 -6.25
N ASN A 174 11.00 12.73 -5.16
CA ASN A 174 9.65 12.89 -4.60
C ASN A 174 8.95 14.17 -5.11
#